data_1270e1e4e741c3837df8bf09b469891e
#
_entry.id   1270e1e4e741c3837df8bf09b469891e
#
_cell.length_a   1.000
_cell.length_b   1.000
_cell.length_c   1.000
_cell.angle_alpha   90.00
_cell.angle_beta   90.00
_cell.angle_gamma   90.00
#
_symmetry.space_group_name_H-M   'P 1'
#
loop_
_entity.id
_entity.type
_entity.pdbx_description
1 polymer ?
#
loop_
_entity_poly.entity_id
_entity_poly.type
_entity_poly.pdbx_seq_one_letter_code
_entity_poly.pdbx_strand_id
1 'polypeptide(L)'
;MSEKYGYEKITMEEVLSLRDKDIREIVKMYKIPFYKLPFILRDIRKEMADNIKDALAYNGLKQLLTKLKKEKFLLFVVSSDSGDNIRAFLKNNDINIFDKIFGDLGLFAKSKIVKNIVSSENLGANEVYYVGDEVRDIECGRKAGVRVISVSWGFNTRKSLEKYSPDFIADEPEQILDFLKKD
;
A
#
# COMPACT_ATOMS: atom_id res chain seq x y z
N MET A 1 -5.65 -21.85 -2.84
CA MET A 1 -6.08 -20.90 -3.90
C MET A 1 -5.80 -21.41 -5.31
N SER A 2 -4.62 -21.90 -5.64
CA SER A 2 -4.27 -22.40 -6.99
C SER A 2 -5.26 -23.45 -7.49
N GLU A 3 -5.60 -24.47 -6.70
CA GLU A 3 -6.56 -25.52 -7.07
C GLU A 3 -7.99 -24.98 -7.33
N LYS A 4 -8.43 -24.01 -6.52
CA LYS A 4 -9.78 -23.40 -6.64
C LYS A 4 -9.96 -22.65 -7.96
N TYR A 5 -8.90 -22.02 -8.46
CA TYR A 5 -8.97 -21.18 -9.65
C TYR A 5 -8.34 -21.83 -10.89
N GLY A 6 -7.78 -23.04 -10.75
CA GLY A 6 -7.17 -23.80 -11.83
C GLY A 6 -5.82 -23.22 -12.29
N TYR A 7 -5.06 -22.59 -11.41
CA TYR A 7 -3.71 -22.10 -11.68
C TYR A 7 -2.67 -23.02 -11.08
N GLU A 8 -1.50 -23.10 -11.70
CA GLU A 8 -0.36 -23.81 -11.15
C GLU A 8 0.11 -23.16 -9.85
N LYS A 9 0.61 -23.99 -8.91
CA LYS A 9 1.24 -23.48 -7.70
C LYS A 9 2.53 -22.79 -8.08
N ILE A 10 2.67 -21.55 -7.66
CA ILE A 10 3.91 -20.80 -7.86
C ILE A 10 4.88 -21.10 -6.72
N THR A 11 6.15 -21.20 -7.07
CA THR A 11 7.25 -21.40 -6.11
C THR A 11 7.59 -20.08 -5.41
N MET A 12 8.32 -20.16 -4.30
CA MET A 12 8.79 -18.94 -3.62
C MET A 12 9.73 -18.11 -4.51
N GLU A 13 10.54 -18.74 -5.34
CA GLU A 13 11.41 -18.07 -6.30
C GLU A 13 10.61 -17.29 -7.34
N GLU A 14 9.55 -17.90 -7.88
CA GLU A 14 8.62 -17.19 -8.78
C GLU A 14 7.94 -16.01 -8.08
N VAL A 15 7.47 -16.17 -6.83
CA VAL A 15 6.91 -15.06 -6.04
C VAL A 15 7.91 -13.91 -5.93
N LEU A 16 9.18 -14.20 -5.64
CA LEU A 16 10.22 -13.17 -5.56
C LEU A 16 10.43 -12.47 -6.91
N SER A 17 10.37 -13.22 -8.03
CA SER A 17 10.47 -12.64 -9.38
C SER A 17 9.30 -11.73 -9.75
N LEU A 18 8.12 -11.97 -9.17
CA LEU A 18 6.94 -11.14 -9.37
C LEU A 18 7.05 -9.75 -8.73
N ARG A 19 7.93 -9.59 -7.73
CA ARG A 19 8.18 -8.30 -7.07
C ARG A 19 8.76 -7.24 -8.01
N ASP A 20 9.34 -7.65 -9.14
CA ASP A 20 9.82 -6.75 -10.18
C ASP A 20 8.75 -6.34 -11.20
N LYS A 21 7.52 -6.82 -11.05
CA LYS A 21 6.43 -6.67 -12.02
C LYS A 21 5.27 -5.85 -11.47
N ASP A 22 4.61 -5.15 -12.40
CA ASP A 22 3.29 -4.55 -12.11
C ASP A 22 2.23 -5.65 -12.01
N ILE A 23 1.20 -5.42 -11.19
CA ILE A 23 0.10 -6.38 -11.01
C ILE A 23 -0.60 -6.71 -12.36
N ARG A 24 -0.66 -5.78 -13.30
CA ARG A 24 -1.24 -5.99 -14.63
C ARG A 24 -0.40 -6.96 -15.47
N GLU A 25 0.92 -6.91 -15.33
CA GLU A 25 1.84 -7.86 -15.97
C GLU A 25 1.65 -9.25 -15.38
N ILE A 26 1.53 -9.35 -14.04
CA ILE A 26 1.26 -10.62 -13.34
C ILE A 26 -0.06 -11.24 -13.83
N VAL A 27 -1.13 -10.45 -13.85
CA VAL A 27 -2.46 -10.88 -14.34
C VAL A 27 -2.39 -11.40 -15.77
N LYS A 28 -1.63 -10.71 -16.64
CA LYS A 28 -1.41 -11.11 -18.04
C LYS A 28 -0.57 -12.38 -18.16
N MET A 29 0.52 -12.49 -17.41
CA MET A 29 1.42 -13.68 -17.41
C MET A 29 0.66 -14.96 -17.04
N TYR A 30 -0.15 -14.88 -15.98
CA TYR A 30 -0.95 -16.03 -15.51
C TYR A 30 -2.29 -16.17 -16.24
N LYS A 31 -2.53 -15.35 -17.29
CA LYS A 31 -3.77 -15.37 -18.09
C LYS A 31 -5.03 -15.30 -17.21
N ILE A 32 -4.97 -14.50 -16.14
CA ILE A 32 -6.08 -14.37 -15.19
C ILE A 32 -7.21 -13.55 -15.84
N PRO A 33 -8.41 -14.12 -16.05
CA PRO A 33 -9.52 -13.36 -16.59
C PRO A 33 -9.94 -12.25 -15.63
N PHE A 34 -10.17 -11.05 -16.16
CA PHE A 34 -10.51 -9.86 -15.37
C PHE A 34 -11.73 -10.08 -14.46
N TYR A 35 -12.72 -10.83 -14.91
CA TYR A 35 -13.92 -11.13 -14.10
C TYR A 35 -13.64 -12.01 -12.90
N LYS A 36 -12.51 -12.75 -12.86
CA LYS A 36 -12.10 -13.56 -11.69
C LYS A 36 -11.40 -12.73 -10.61
N LEU A 37 -10.82 -11.57 -10.96
CA LEU A 37 -10.03 -10.77 -10.01
C LEU A 37 -10.79 -10.39 -8.73
N PRO A 38 -12.06 -9.94 -8.77
CA PRO A 38 -12.78 -9.61 -7.53
C PRO A 38 -12.92 -10.81 -6.58
N PHE A 39 -13.11 -12.02 -7.12
CA PHE A 39 -13.25 -13.24 -6.34
C PHE A 39 -11.89 -13.65 -5.74
N ILE A 40 -10.82 -13.60 -6.54
CA ILE A 40 -9.45 -13.88 -6.08
C ILE A 40 -9.06 -12.93 -4.95
N LEU A 41 -9.29 -11.63 -5.12
CA LEU A 41 -8.98 -10.63 -4.10
C LEU A 41 -9.78 -10.84 -2.81
N ARG A 42 -11.05 -11.20 -2.93
CA ARG A 42 -11.88 -11.53 -1.76
C ARG A 42 -11.29 -12.73 -1.00
N ASP A 43 -10.90 -13.77 -1.70
CA ASP A 43 -10.35 -14.97 -1.07
C ASP A 43 -8.96 -14.70 -0.46
N ILE A 44 -8.11 -13.88 -1.11
CA ILE A 44 -6.85 -13.40 -0.54
C ILE A 44 -7.09 -12.65 0.77
N ARG A 45 -8.04 -11.70 0.80
CA ARG A 45 -8.39 -10.95 2.01
C ARG A 45 -8.85 -11.86 3.16
N LYS A 46 -9.62 -12.91 2.83
CA LYS A 46 -10.06 -13.88 3.82
C LYS A 46 -8.89 -14.68 4.40
N GLU A 47 -7.99 -15.14 3.54
CA GLU A 47 -6.78 -15.87 3.98
C GLU A 47 -5.84 -14.97 4.78
N MET A 48 -5.73 -13.70 4.41
CA MET A 48 -4.99 -12.70 5.19
C MET A 48 -5.62 -12.48 6.57
N ALA A 49 -6.96 -12.45 6.69
CA ALA A 49 -7.65 -12.29 7.97
C ALA A 49 -7.29 -13.39 8.98
N ASP A 50 -7.11 -14.62 8.51
CA ASP A 50 -6.74 -15.75 9.35
C ASP A 50 -5.29 -15.61 9.90
N ASN A 51 -4.42 -14.90 9.16
CA ASN A 51 -3.00 -14.70 9.51
C ASN A 51 -2.69 -13.31 10.08
N ILE A 52 -3.67 -12.40 10.12
CA ILE A 52 -3.44 -11.00 10.52
C ILE A 52 -2.97 -10.85 11.97
N LYS A 53 -3.29 -11.84 12.81
CA LYS A 53 -2.92 -11.86 14.22
C LYS A 53 -1.40 -11.98 14.43
N ASP A 54 -0.73 -12.64 13.50
CA ASP A 54 0.71 -12.90 13.56
C ASP A 54 1.50 -11.90 12.69
N ALA A 55 0.81 -11.03 11.97
CA ALA A 55 1.44 -10.04 11.11
C ALA A 55 2.04 -8.91 11.94
N LEU A 56 3.35 -8.72 11.81
CA LEU A 56 4.08 -7.66 12.47
C LEU A 56 4.27 -6.44 11.56
N ALA A 57 4.20 -5.26 12.16
CA ALA A 57 4.56 -4.03 11.48
C ALA A 57 6.07 -4.01 11.18
N TYR A 58 6.44 -3.43 10.05
CA TYR A 58 7.85 -3.26 9.71
C TYR A 58 8.59 -2.50 10.83
N ASN A 59 9.82 -2.93 11.10
CA ASN A 59 10.62 -2.33 12.16
C ASN A 59 10.78 -0.80 11.92
N GLY A 60 10.64 0.00 12.98
CA GLY A 60 10.70 1.46 12.88
C GLY A 60 9.41 2.16 12.42
N LEU A 61 8.42 1.44 11.84
CA LEU A 61 7.20 2.07 11.33
C LEU A 61 6.39 2.75 12.44
N LYS A 62 6.18 2.09 13.58
CA LYS A 62 5.44 2.67 14.71
C LYS A 62 6.12 3.94 15.24
N GLN A 63 7.45 3.95 15.29
CA GLN A 63 8.24 5.11 15.71
C GLN A 63 8.09 6.27 14.72
N LEU A 64 8.18 6.00 13.42
CA LEU A 64 7.94 6.99 12.37
C LEU A 64 6.55 7.63 12.53
N LEU A 65 5.50 6.80 12.54
CA LEU A 65 4.12 7.27 12.63
C LEU A 65 3.89 8.11 13.90
N THR A 66 4.50 7.71 15.03
CA THR A 66 4.43 8.45 16.29
C THR A 66 5.12 9.83 16.17
N LYS A 67 6.30 9.89 15.52
CA LYS A 67 7.01 11.15 15.25
C LYS A 67 6.17 12.06 14.36
N LEU A 68 5.60 11.54 13.27
CA LEU A 68 4.73 12.31 12.36
C LEU A 68 3.51 12.90 13.09
N LYS A 69 2.89 12.13 13.98
CA LYS A 69 1.77 12.65 14.80
C LYS A 69 2.20 13.77 15.74
N LYS A 70 3.38 13.67 16.34
CA LYS A 70 3.95 14.76 17.17
C LYS A 70 4.20 16.03 16.37
N GLU A 71 4.60 15.90 15.12
CA GLU A 71 4.78 17.00 14.15
C GLU A 71 3.43 17.47 13.54
N LYS A 72 2.28 16.98 14.08
CA LYS A 72 0.92 17.35 13.70
C LYS A 72 0.48 16.93 12.29
N PHE A 73 1.15 15.96 11.67
CA PHE A 73 0.66 15.38 10.44
C PHE A 73 -0.70 14.69 10.64
N LEU A 74 -1.59 14.85 9.67
CA LEU A 74 -2.78 14.02 9.54
C LEU A 74 -2.38 12.70 8.88
N LEU A 75 -2.80 11.58 9.47
CA LEU A 75 -2.43 10.25 9.01
C LEU A 75 -3.68 9.47 8.58
N PHE A 76 -3.69 9.03 7.34
CA PHE A 76 -4.80 8.28 6.74
C PHE A 76 -4.33 6.93 6.24
N VAL A 77 -5.16 5.90 6.38
CA VAL A 77 -4.96 4.62 5.68
C VAL A 77 -5.90 4.56 4.48
N VAL A 78 -5.35 4.26 3.30
CA VAL A 78 -6.10 4.06 2.06
C VAL A 78 -5.70 2.71 1.47
N SER A 79 -6.52 1.68 1.66
CA SER A 79 -6.17 0.30 1.33
C SER A 79 -7.26 -0.43 0.57
N SER A 80 -6.84 -1.38 -0.27
CA SER A 80 -7.75 -2.36 -0.88
C SER A 80 -8.08 -3.52 0.06
N ASP A 81 -7.41 -3.65 1.20
CA ASP A 81 -7.77 -4.64 2.22
C ASP A 81 -9.04 -4.23 2.98
N SER A 82 -9.65 -5.18 3.70
CA SER A 82 -10.85 -4.88 4.46
C SER A 82 -10.56 -3.95 5.64
N GLY A 83 -11.52 -3.08 5.96
CA GLY A 83 -11.39 -2.21 7.11
C GLY A 83 -11.19 -2.98 8.42
N ASP A 84 -11.74 -4.20 8.53
CA ASP A 84 -11.57 -5.06 9.70
C ASP A 84 -10.16 -5.64 9.80
N ASN A 85 -9.57 -6.10 8.69
CA ASN A 85 -8.19 -6.57 8.66
C ASN A 85 -7.23 -5.45 9.05
N ILE A 86 -7.43 -4.25 8.49
CA ILE A 86 -6.60 -3.09 8.81
C ILE A 86 -6.67 -2.77 10.31
N ARG A 87 -7.88 -2.69 10.88
CA ARG A 87 -8.07 -2.42 12.32
C ARG A 87 -7.45 -3.50 13.19
N ALA A 88 -7.61 -4.78 12.82
CA ALA A 88 -7.00 -5.90 13.54
C ALA A 88 -5.48 -5.81 13.53
N PHE A 89 -4.87 -5.57 12.36
CA PHE A 89 -3.43 -5.38 12.23
C PHE A 89 -2.91 -4.23 13.11
N LEU A 90 -3.55 -3.07 13.02
CA LEU A 90 -3.16 -1.88 13.79
C LEU A 90 -3.26 -2.14 15.30
N LYS A 91 -4.34 -2.78 15.74
CA LYS A 91 -4.53 -3.16 17.15
C LYS A 91 -3.44 -4.12 17.64
N ASN A 92 -3.14 -5.16 16.87
CA ASN A 92 -2.13 -6.17 17.24
C ASN A 92 -0.70 -5.59 17.33
N ASN A 93 -0.44 -4.49 16.61
CA ASN A 93 0.84 -3.79 16.62
C ASN A 93 0.84 -2.54 17.54
N ASP A 94 -0.21 -2.33 18.34
CA ASP A 94 -0.39 -1.13 19.18
C ASP A 94 -0.23 0.18 18.41
N ILE A 95 -0.77 0.26 17.20
CA ILE A 95 -0.77 1.45 16.37
C ILE A 95 -2.18 2.05 16.37
N ASN A 96 -2.39 3.11 17.14
CA ASN A 96 -3.67 3.81 17.27
C ASN A 96 -3.50 5.32 17.05
N ILE A 97 -3.02 5.68 15.86
CA ILE A 97 -2.60 7.06 15.54
C ILE A 97 -3.15 7.57 14.20
N PHE A 98 -3.87 6.75 13.46
CA PHE A 98 -4.50 7.19 12.22
C PHE A 98 -5.80 7.98 12.48
N ASP A 99 -5.98 9.07 11.76
CA ASP A 99 -7.17 9.93 11.87
C ASP A 99 -8.38 9.28 11.20
N LYS A 100 -8.17 8.65 10.03
CA LYS A 100 -9.22 7.91 9.30
C LYS A 100 -8.64 6.70 8.58
N ILE A 101 -9.48 5.69 8.40
CA ILE A 101 -9.14 4.44 7.69
C ILE A 101 -10.17 4.23 6.57
N PHE A 102 -9.69 4.15 5.34
CA PHE A 102 -10.46 3.84 4.14
C PHE A 102 -10.04 2.46 3.63
N GLY A 103 -10.79 1.45 4.01
CA GLY A 103 -10.61 0.06 3.59
C GLY A 103 -11.61 -0.34 2.51
N ASP A 104 -11.58 -1.63 2.13
CA ASP A 104 -12.53 -2.26 1.18
C ASP A 104 -12.55 -1.63 -0.22
N LEU A 105 -11.48 -0.93 -0.59
CA LEU A 105 -11.41 -0.22 -1.85
C LEU A 105 -11.17 -1.18 -3.02
N GLY A 106 -11.83 -0.92 -4.13
CA GLY A 106 -11.50 -1.57 -5.40
C GLY A 106 -10.10 -1.15 -5.88
N LEU A 107 -9.50 -2.00 -6.73
CA LEU A 107 -8.12 -1.82 -7.23
C LEU A 107 -7.81 -0.42 -7.79
N PHE A 108 -8.82 0.28 -8.33
CA PHE A 108 -8.66 1.58 -8.99
C PHE A 108 -9.33 2.74 -8.24
N ALA A 109 -9.90 2.48 -7.06
CA ALA A 109 -10.66 3.49 -6.31
C ALA A 109 -9.77 4.41 -5.45
N LYS A 110 -8.55 3.98 -5.11
CA LYS A 110 -7.65 4.69 -4.19
C LYS A 110 -7.43 6.16 -4.58
N SER A 111 -7.15 6.47 -5.86
CA SER A 111 -6.88 7.84 -6.31
C SER A 111 -8.06 8.79 -6.10
N LYS A 112 -9.30 8.29 -6.25
CA LYS A 112 -10.51 9.07 -5.97
C LYS A 112 -10.62 9.38 -4.46
N ILE A 113 -10.33 8.41 -3.62
CA ILE A 113 -10.33 8.59 -2.16
C ILE A 113 -9.27 9.61 -1.74
N VAL A 114 -8.05 9.53 -2.28
CA VAL A 114 -6.98 10.49 -2.00
C VAL A 114 -7.40 11.90 -2.41
N LYS A 115 -7.98 12.10 -3.61
CA LYS A 115 -8.54 13.39 -4.04
C LYS A 115 -9.61 13.92 -3.08
N ASN A 116 -10.49 13.04 -2.62
CA ASN A 116 -11.54 13.42 -1.67
C ASN A 116 -10.93 13.85 -0.32
N ILE A 117 -9.87 13.17 0.16
CA ILE A 117 -9.15 13.56 1.37
C ILE A 117 -8.54 14.95 1.20
N VAL A 118 -7.81 15.20 0.11
CA VAL A 118 -7.22 16.52 -0.18
C VAL A 118 -8.27 17.61 -0.11
N SER A 119 -9.43 17.39 -0.76
CA SER A 119 -10.52 18.35 -0.80
C SER A 119 -11.22 18.52 0.56
N SER A 120 -11.50 17.41 1.27
CA SER A 120 -12.27 17.44 2.53
C SER A 120 -11.47 18.01 3.69
N GLU A 121 -10.16 17.84 3.70
CA GLU A 121 -9.27 18.40 4.72
C GLU A 121 -8.75 19.80 4.33
N ASN A 122 -9.18 20.33 3.17
CA ASN A 122 -8.77 21.63 2.63
C ASN A 122 -7.25 21.81 2.54
N LEU A 123 -6.55 20.75 2.05
CA LEU A 123 -5.10 20.70 1.90
C LEU A 123 -4.67 21.10 0.50
N GLY A 124 -3.48 21.71 0.37
CA GLY A 124 -2.79 21.81 -0.91
C GLY A 124 -2.30 20.44 -1.37
N ALA A 125 -2.39 20.17 -2.67
CA ALA A 125 -1.96 18.87 -3.21
C ALA A 125 -0.45 18.60 -2.98
N ASN A 126 0.36 19.64 -2.90
CA ASN A 126 1.79 19.59 -2.57
C ASN A 126 2.09 19.36 -1.08
N GLU A 127 1.08 19.48 -0.21
CA GLU A 127 1.18 19.20 1.23
C GLU A 127 0.82 17.76 1.58
N VAL A 128 0.41 16.96 0.57
CA VAL A 128 -0.06 15.59 0.75
C VAL A 128 0.93 14.60 0.12
N TYR A 129 1.33 13.63 0.89
CA TYR A 129 2.23 12.55 0.47
C TYR A 129 1.50 11.21 0.50
N TYR A 130 1.46 10.54 -0.64
CA TYR A 130 0.96 9.17 -0.73
C TYR A 130 2.15 8.22 -0.56
N VAL A 131 2.15 7.44 0.52
CA VAL A 131 3.19 6.45 0.81
C VAL A 131 2.70 5.07 0.40
N GLY A 132 3.48 4.35 -0.41
CA GLY A 132 3.12 3.02 -0.88
C GLY A 132 4.31 2.21 -1.36
N ASP A 133 4.08 0.92 -1.53
CA ASP A 133 5.11 -0.08 -1.86
C ASP A 133 4.93 -0.73 -3.23
N GLU A 134 3.91 -0.31 -3.96
CA GLU A 134 3.61 -0.84 -5.28
C GLU A 134 3.67 0.23 -6.37
N VAL A 135 4.00 -0.20 -7.61
CA VAL A 135 3.94 0.65 -8.80
C VAL A 135 2.56 1.33 -8.95
N ARG A 136 1.48 0.60 -8.67
CA ARG A 136 0.12 1.16 -8.72
C ARG A 136 -0.14 2.26 -7.67
N ASP A 137 0.64 2.31 -6.59
CA ASP A 137 0.55 3.38 -5.59
C ASP A 137 1.17 4.67 -6.13
N ILE A 138 2.27 4.56 -6.90
CA ILE A 138 2.86 5.70 -7.62
C ILE A 138 1.84 6.27 -8.62
N GLU A 139 1.20 5.41 -9.40
CA GLU A 139 0.14 5.84 -10.33
C GLU A 139 -1.06 6.47 -9.60
N CYS A 140 -1.42 5.92 -8.44
CA CYS A 140 -2.50 6.43 -7.61
C CYS A 140 -2.23 7.86 -7.15
N GLY A 141 -1.06 8.11 -6.54
CA GLY A 141 -0.66 9.43 -6.06
C GLY A 141 -0.60 10.45 -7.20
N ARG A 142 0.00 10.09 -8.35
CA ARG A 142 0.03 10.93 -9.55
C ARG A 142 -1.37 11.29 -10.08
N LYS A 143 -2.25 10.30 -10.19
CA LYS A 143 -3.64 10.54 -10.60
C LYS A 143 -4.40 11.41 -9.61
N ALA A 144 -4.04 11.35 -8.34
CA ALA A 144 -4.59 12.22 -7.31
C ALA A 144 -3.98 13.63 -7.34
N GLY A 145 -2.82 13.82 -7.98
CA GLY A 145 -2.09 15.08 -8.05
C GLY A 145 -1.27 15.37 -6.79
N VAL A 146 -0.97 14.35 -5.98
CA VAL A 146 -0.20 14.46 -4.75
C VAL A 146 1.20 13.88 -4.92
N ARG A 147 2.11 14.22 -4.01
CA ARG A 147 3.47 13.68 -4.00
C ARG A 147 3.50 12.23 -3.57
N VAL A 148 4.47 11.47 -4.06
CA VAL A 148 4.57 10.02 -3.84
C VAL A 148 5.90 9.66 -3.20
N ILE A 149 5.83 9.01 -2.06
CA ILE A 149 6.97 8.36 -1.42
C ILE A 149 6.79 6.85 -1.59
N SER A 150 7.71 6.19 -2.29
CA SER A 150 7.73 4.73 -2.36
C SER A 150 8.58 4.13 -1.26
N VAL A 151 8.22 2.94 -0.78
CA VAL A 151 8.98 2.21 0.23
C VAL A 151 9.46 0.87 -0.35
N SER A 152 10.77 0.57 -0.18
CA SER A 152 11.39 -0.62 -0.80
C SER A 152 11.25 -1.91 0.02
N TRP A 153 10.77 -1.82 1.25
CA TRP A 153 10.54 -2.97 2.14
C TRP A 153 9.20 -3.69 1.93
N GLY A 154 8.37 -3.20 0.98
CA GLY A 154 7.07 -3.79 0.66
C GLY A 154 7.10 -4.79 -0.49
N PHE A 155 6.05 -4.78 -1.34
CA PHE A 155 5.88 -5.76 -2.42
C PHE A 155 6.86 -5.55 -3.56
N ASN A 156 6.89 -4.37 -4.20
CA ASN A 156 7.78 -4.14 -5.33
C ASN A 156 9.21 -3.87 -4.87
N THR A 157 10.19 -4.32 -5.68
CA THR A 157 11.60 -4.03 -5.43
C THR A 157 11.90 -2.56 -5.69
N ARG A 158 12.95 -2.03 -5.04
CA ARG A 158 13.45 -0.67 -5.31
C ARG A 158 13.67 -0.42 -6.80
N LYS A 159 14.32 -1.37 -7.50
CA LYS A 159 14.58 -1.31 -8.94
C LYS A 159 13.31 -1.17 -9.77
N SER A 160 12.23 -1.85 -9.36
CA SER A 160 10.93 -1.73 -10.03
C SER A 160 10.31 -0.35 -9.79
N LEU A 161 10.35 0.14 -8.55
CA LEU A 161 9.81 1.45 -8.17
C LEU A 161 10.53 2.61 -8.87
N GLU A 162 11.86 2.54 -9.00
CA GLU A 162 12.70 3.55 -9.67
C GLU A 162 12.28 3.80 -11.13
N LYS A 163 11.83 2.77 -11.86
CA LYS A 163 11.35 2.90 -13.24
C LYS A 163 10.14 3.84 -13.37
N TYR A 164 9.40 4.01 -12.30
CA TYR A 164 8.21 4.86 -12.27
C TYR A 164 8.46 6.21 -11.61
N SER A 165 9.71 6.51 -11.23
CA SER A 165 10.18 7.82 -10.75
C SER A 165 9.25 8.44 -9.69
N PRO A 166 9.02 7.85 -8.52
CA PRO A 166 8.32 8.51 -7.41
C PRO A 166 9.13 9.74 -6.96
N ASP A 167 8.54 10.64 -6.19
CA ASP A 167 9.25 11.82 -5.67
C ASP A 167 10.39 11.43 -4.72
N PHE A 168 10.20 10.33 -3.97
CA PHE A 168 11.23 9.78 -3.10
C PHE A 168 11.08 8.26 -2.97
N ILE A 169 12.19 7.54 -2.72
CA ILE A 169 12.19 6.12 -2.35
C ILE A 169 12.93 5.96 -1.02
N ALA A 170 12.20 5.52 0.00
CA ALA A 170 12.75 5.19 1.31
C ALA A 170 13.09 3.71 1.40
N ASP A 171 14.26 3.37 1.93
CA ASP A 171 14.66 2.02 2.26
C ASP A 171 14.39 1.69 3.74
N GLU A 172 14.25 2.73 4.58
CA GLU A 172 13.95 2.64 5.99
C GLU A 172 12.93 3.71 6.39
N PRO A 173 12.06 3.45 7.39
CA PRO A 173 11.01 4.40 7.80
C PRO A 173 11.52 5.78 8.18
N GLU A 174 12.68 5.88 8.81
CA GLU A 174 13.25 7.16 9.27
C GLU A 174 13.56 8.11 8.12
N GLN A 175 13.93 7.58 6.95
CA GLN A 175 14.21 8.38 5.74
C GLN A 175 12.98 9.16 5.26
N ILE A 176 11.77 8.67 5.53
CA ILE A 176 10.54 9.41 5.22
C ILE A 176 10.48 10.71 6.03
N LEU A 177 10.76 10.63 7.34
CA LEU A 177 10.74 11.82 8.19
C LEU A 177 11.83 12.82 7.77
N ASP A 178 13.01 12.34 7.43
CA ASP A 178 14.12 13.19 6.97
C ASP A 178 13.82 13.88 5.65
N PHE A 179 13.13 13.19 4.74
CA PHE A 179 12.66 13.78 3.49
C PHE A 179 11.62 14.87 3.73
N LEU A 180 10.59 14.59 4.54
CA LEU A 180 9.52 15.54 4.85
C LEU A 180 10.00 16.81 5.57
N LYS A 181 11.12 16.76 6.30
CA LYS A 181 11.69 17.94 6.98
C LYS A 181 12.51 18.85 6.06
N LYS A 182 12.96 18.34 4.92
CA LYS A 182 13.78 19.08 3.97
C LYS A 182 12.96 19.75 2.87
N ASP A 183 11.73 19.37 2.79
CA ASP A 183 10.79 19.74 1.77
C ASP A 183 9.83 20.84 2.21
#